data_559decd2568dc131d36f81d033859be9
#
_entry.id   559decd2568dc131d36f81d033859be9
#
_cell.length_a   1.000
_cell.length_b   1.000
_cell.length_c   1.000
_cell.angle_alpha   90.00
_cell.angle_beta   90.00
_cell.angle_gamma   90.00
#
_symmetry.space_group_name_H-M   'P 1'
#
loop_
_entity.id
_entity.type
_entity.pdbx_description
1 polymer ?
#
loop_
_entity_poly.entity_id
_entity_poly.type
_entity_poly.pdbx_seq_one_letter_code
_entity_poly.pdbx_strand_id
1 'polypeptide(L)'
;KTLIINFNTKTKKWDAEVKNEQSWEKDFSDLESTFIPAKEILSNSFNLISANEKSNVEFDDTYIDIIHSAKVDISAGRDALSKKPQLNRLEKIIEGKVYFDNKKDKFYMKYGSSKVEFNLVAEGIRKIALLWQLMKNGTLEKGSVLFWDEPEANINPLHIPLIVDMLLELQQGGVQIFISTHDYILSKYFDIKTSEKGMVEFHSLYKTDNG
;
A
#
# COMPACT_ATOMS: atom_id res chain seq x y z
N LYS A 1 -1.68 14.94 -22.78
CA LYS A 1 -2.30 15.93 -21.87
C LYS A 1 -1.49 15.94 -20.60
N THR A 2 -1.18 17.12 -20.05
CA THR A 2 -0.33 17.26 -18.87
C THR A 2 -1.17 17.81 -17.73
N LEU A 3 -1.23 17.08 -16.59
CA LEU A 3 -1.71 17.62 -15.33
C LEU A 3 -0.64 18.57 -14.78
N ILE A 4 -1.03 19.76 -14.38
CA ILE A 4 -0.12 20.74 -13.77
C ILE A 4 -0.65 21.05 -12.39
N ILE A 5 0.18 20.80 -11.37
CA ILE A 5 -0.13 21.12 -9.98
C ILE A 5 0.82 22.24 -9.55
N ASN A 6 0.27 23.41 -9.23
CA ASN A 6 1.03 24.55 -8.75
C ASN A 6 0.76 24.74 -7.25
N PHE A 7 1.80 24.60 -6.45
CA PHE A 7 1.72 24.86 -5.01
C PHE A 7 2.01 26.35 -4.73
N ASN A 8 1.13 26.99 -3.96
CA ASN A 8 1.35 28.35 -3.52
C ASN A 8 2.08 28.36 -2.17
N THR A 9 3.40 28.62 -2.21
CA THR A 9 4.25 28.65 -1.02
C THR A 9 4.17 29.96 -0.22
N LYS A 10 3.45 30.97 -0.73
CA LYS A 10 3.35 32.31 -0.11
C LYS A 10 2.18 32.45 0.87
N THR A 11 1.25 31.52 0.87
CA THR A 11 0.10 31.51 1.78
C THR A 11 0.34 30.54 2.92
N LYS A 12 -0.17 30.85 4.13
CA LYS A 12 -0.12 29.95 5.29
C LYS A 12 -1.04 28.74 5.15
N LYS A 13 -1.82 28.66 4.09
CA LYS A 13 -2.65 27.50 3.73
C LYS A 13 -1.97 26.78 2.58
N TRP A 14 -1.91 25.46 2.69
CA TRP A 14 -1.55 24.62 1.56
C TRP A 14 -2.64 24.76 0.52
N ASP A 15 -2.35 25.48 -0.53
CA ASP A 15 -3.28 25.73 -1.63
C ASP A 15 -2.61 25.27 -2.91
N ALA A 16 -3.24 24.34 -3.61
CA ALA A 16 -2.74 23.79 -4.85
C ALA A 16 -3.73 24.13 -5.99
N GLU A 17 -3.24 24.80 -7.01
CA GLU A 17 -4.00 25.00 -8.24
C GLU A 17 -3.76 23.80 -9.17
N VAL A 18 -4.82 23.05 -9.48
CA VAL A 18 -4.77 21.93 -10.42
C VAL A 18 -5.32 22.36 -11.77
N LYS A 19 -4.51 22.23 -12.83
CA LYS A 19 -4.93 22.52 -14.20
C LYS A 19 -5.12 21.22 -14.98
N ASN A 20 -6.15 21.18 -15.82
CA ASN A 20 -6.55 20.04 -16.65
C ASN A 20 -7.16 18.87 -15.88
N GLU A 21 -7.63 19.07 -14.64
CA GLU A 21 -8.26 18.08 -13.78
C GLU A 21 -9.37 17.28 -14.50
N GLN A 22 -10.35 17.96 -15.09
CA GLN A 22 -11.46 17.32 -15.82
C GLN A 22 -11.00 16.40 -16.96
N SER A 23 -9.90 16.74 -17.63
CA SER A 23 -9.33 15.87 -18.66
C SER A 23 -8.71 14.60 -18.06
N TRP A 24 -8.13 14.71 -16.87
CA TRP A 24 -7.56 13.58 -16.14
C TRP A 24 -8.64 12.68 -15.59
N GLU A 25 -9.65 13.24 -14.95
CA GLU A 25 -10.81 12.49 -14.45
C GLU A 25 -11.46 11.65 -15.56
N LYS A 26 -11.63 12.24 -16.75
CA LYS A 26 -12.20 11.51 -17.88
C LYS A 26 -11.29 10.42 -18.44
N ASP A 27 -9.98 10.67 -18.51
CA ASP A 27 -9.02 9.74 -19.11
C ASP A 27 -8.62 8.62 -18.12
N PHE A 28 -8.81 8.80 -16.81
CA PHE A 28 -8.41 7.89 -15.73
C PHE A 28 -9.56 7.55 -14.75
N SER A 29 -10.82 7.68 -15.19
CA SER A 29 -12.00 7.34 -14.37
C SER A 29 -11.98 5.91 -13.83
N ASP A 30 -11.32 5.00 -14.55
CA ASP A 30 -11.24 3.58 -14.21
C ASP A 30 -9.89 3.21 -13.55
N LEU A 31 -9.05 4.21 -13.23
CA LEU A 31 -7.76 3.97 -12.60
C LEU A 31 -7.94 3.73 -11.11
N GLU A 32 -7.74 2.50 -10.67
CA GLU A 32 -7.72 2.16 -9.25
C GLU A 32 -6.35 2.47 -8.66
N SER A 33 -6.31 3.31 -7.65
CA SER A 33 -5.09 3.63 -6.91
C SER A 33 -5.23 3.27 -5.44
N THR A 34 -4.14 2.78 -4.86
CA THR A 34 -4.06 2.42 -3.43
C THR A 34 -2.86 3.11 -2.81
N PHE A 35 -3.06 3.81 -1.71
CA PHE A 35 -1.99 4.39 -0.92
C PHE A 35 -1.82 3.61 0.39
N ILE A 36 -0.61 3.11 0.63
CA ILE A 36 -0.23 2.47 1.90
C ILE A 36 0.64 3.47 2.67
N PRO A 37 0.14 4.04 3.79
CA PRO A 37 0.90 4.96 4.61
C PRO A 37 2.04 4.25 5.36
N ALA A 38 3.05 5.03 5.77
CA ALA A 38 4.19 4.51 6.53
C ALA A 38 3.77 3.81 7.82
N LYS A 39 2.74 4.33 8.50
CA LYS A 39 2.19 3.75 9.72
C LYS A 39 1.07 2.77 9.43
N GLU A 40 1.18 1.56 9.97
CA GLU A 40 0.15 0.54 9.87
C GLU A 40 -1.11 0.94 10.66
N ILE A 41 -2.29 0.82 10.06
CA ILE A 41 -3.55 1.29 10.63
C ILE A 41 -4.60 0.18 10.86
N LEU A 42 -4.49 -0.98 10.19
CA LEU A 42 -5.50 -2.03 10.31
C LEU A 42 -5.67 -2.56 11.73
N SER A 43 -4.61 -2.46 12.54
CA SER A 43 -4.65 -2.82 13.97
C SER A 43 -5.64 -1.97 14.77
N ASN A 44 -5.90 -0.75 14.32
CA ASN A 44 -6.79 0.22 14.95
C ASN A 44 -8.05 0.52 14.12
N SER A 45 -8.33 -0.29 13.10
CA SER A 45 -9.45 -0.08 12.16
C SER A 45 -10.83 -0.27 12.79
N PHE A 46 -10.91 -0.93 13.97
CA PHE A 46 -12.15 -1.17 14.68
C PHE A 46 -12.86 0.14 15.03
N ASN A 47 -14.09 0.29 14.56
CA ASN A 47 -14.91 1.48 14.74
C ASN A 47 -14.31 2.80 14.22
N LEU A 48 -13.13 2.79 13.56
CA LEU A 48 -12.49 4.02 13.09
C LEU A 48 -13.36 4.75 12.07
N ILE A 49 -13.92 4.02 11.11
CA ILE A 49 -14.82 4.57 10.09
C ILE A 49 -16.06 5.19 10.76
N SER A 50 -16.70 4.45 11.67
CA SER A 50 -17.89 4.94 12.39
C SER A 50 -17.56 6.12 13.32
N ALA A 51 -16.37 6.18 13.88
CA ALA A 51 -15.93 7.31 14.70
C ALA A 51 -15.67 8.55 13.84
N ASN A 52 -15.05 8.38 12.66
CA ASN A 52 -14.83 9.46 11.71
C ASN A 52 -16.15 10.08 11.26
N GLU A 53 -17.13 9.26 10.88
CA GLU A 53 -18.46 9.71 10.42
C GLU A 53 -19.29 10.40 11.52
N LYS A 54 -19.20 9.94 12.78
CA LYS A 54 -20.07 10.40 13.88
C LYS A 54 -19.48 11.49 14.75
N SER A 55 -18.16 11.58 14.86
CA SER A 55 -17.49 12.35 15.91
C SER A 55 -16.75 13.57 15.40
N ASN A 56 -16.80 13.91 14.12
CA ASN A 56 -15.99 14.96 13.48
C ASN A 56 -14.48 14.86 13.85
N VAL A 57 -13.99 13.63 14.04
CA VAL A 57 -12.57 13.39 14.21
C VAL A 57 -12.00 13.34 12.80
N GLU A 58 -11.27 14.38 12.42
CA GLU A 58 -10.59 14.42 11.13
C GLU A 58 -9.43 13.41 11.14
N PHE A 59 -9.67 12.22 10.61
CA PHE A 59 -8.60 11.32 10.19
C PHE A 59 -8.22 11.65 8.76
N ASP A 60 -6.96 11.47 8.42
CA ASP A 60 -6.49 11.54 7.05
C ASP A 60 -7.24 10.48 6.21
N ASP A 61 -7.85 10.91 5.11
CA ASP A 61 -8.65 10.06 4.24
C ASP A 61 -7.87 8.85 3.72
N THR A 62 -6.54 8.97 3.58
CA THR A 62 -5.68 7.85 3.17
C THR A 62 -5.76 6.65 4.11
N TYR A 63 -5.95 6.87 5.41
CA TYR A 63 -6.16 5.79 6.38
C TYR A 63 -7.53 5.13 6.25
N ILE A 64 -8.54 5.91 5.92
CA ILE A 64 -9.89 5.39 5.70
C ILE A 64 -9.92 4.55 4.42
N ASP A 65 -9.31 5.05 3.35
CA ASP A 65 -9.25 4.39 2.05
C ASP A 65 -8.54 3.04 2.11
N ILE A 66 -7.40 2.97 2.80
CA ILE A 66 -6.67 1.69 2.92
C ILE A 66 -7.43 0.66 3.77
N ILE A 67 -8.19 1.09 4.79
CA ILE A 67 -9.07 0.21 5.55
C ILE A 67 -10.19 -0.32 4.66
N HIS A 68 -10.83 0.52 3.85
CA HIS A 68 -11.85 0.10 2.88
C HIS A 68 -11.27 -0.89 1.89
N SER A 69 -10.14 -0.58 1.28
CA SER A 69 -9.44 -1.46 0.33
C SER A 69 -9.11 -2.83 0.94
N ALA A 70 -8.67 -2.86 2.21
CA ALA A 70 -8.37 -4.11 2.90
C ALA A 70 -9.62 -4.93 3.28
N LYS A 71 -10.80 -4.29 3.42
CA LYS A 71 -12.07 -4.94 3.73
C LYS A 71 -12.79 -5.53 2.51
N VAL A 72 -12.35 -5.22 1.29
CA VAL A 72 -12.93 -5.79 0.08
C VAL A 72 -12.91 -7.31 0.16
N ASP A 73 -14.02 -7.95 -0.19
CA ASP A 73 -14.14 -9.40 -0.17
C ASP A 73 -13.16 -10.05 -1.15
N ILE A 74 -12.66 -11.22 -0.77
CA ILE A 74 -11.71 -11.97 -1.58
C ILE A 74 -12.35 -12.33 -2.90
N SER A 75 -11.79 -11.85 -4.01
CA SER A 75 -12.24 -12.22 -5.34
C SER A 75 -11.99 -13.71 -5.59
N ALA A 76 -13.01 -14.41 -6.06
CA ALA A 76 -12.93 -15.83 -6.41
C ALA A 76 -12.44 -16.06 -7.87
N GLY A 77 -11.83 -15.06 -8.51
CA GLY A 77 -11.47 -15.07 -9.91
C GLY A 77 -10.23 -15.89 -10.26
N ARG A 78 -10.02 -16.12 -11.58
CA ARG A 78 -8.84 -16.84 -12.12
C ARG A 78 -7.51 -16.16 -11.78
N ASP A 79 -7.50 -14.84 -11.58
CA ASP A 79 -6.30 -14.07 -11.27
C ASP A 79 -5.76 -14.37 -9.87
N ALA A 80 -6.62 -14.74 -8.92
CA ALA A 80 -6.20 -15.24 -7.61
C ALA A 80 -5.34 -16.53 -7.69
N LEU A 81 -5.52 -17.34 -8.74
CA LEU A 81 -4.72 -18.55 -8.98
C LEU A 81 -3.33 -18.22 -9.52
N SER A 82 -3.20 -17.20 -10.38
CA SER A 82 -1.91 -16.77 -10.93
C SER A 82 -0.97 -16.19 -9.88
N LYS A 83 -1.53 -15.54 -8.85
CA LYS A 83 -0.78 -14.95 -7.71
C LYS A 83 -0.47 -15.93 -6.57
N LYS A 84 -0.91 -17.19 -6.68
CA LYS A 84 -0.75 -18.19 -5.61
C LYS A 84 0.70 -18.41 -5.15
N PRO A 85 1.72 -18.45 -6.03
CA PRO A 85 3.11 -18.59 -5.58
C PRO A 85 3.58 -17.41 -4.73
N GLN A 86 3.21 -16.18 -5.10
CA GLN A 86 3.54 -14.95 -4.38
C GLN A 86 2.86 -14.94 -3.01
N LEU A 87 1.56 -15.21 -2.98
CA LEU A 87 0.80 -15.30 -1.73
C LEU A 87 1.38 -16.34 -0.78
N ASN A 88 1.78 -17.52 -1.28
CA ASN A 88 2.39 -18.57 -0.46
C ASN A 88 3.74 -18.13 0.15
N ARG A 89 4.52 -17.28 -0.55
CA ARG A 89 5.77 -16.75 0.00
C ARG A 89 5.51 -15.75 1.13
N LEU A 90 4.53 -14.87 0.96
CA LEU A 90 4.10 -13.96 2.03
C LEU A 90 3.50 -14.74 3.21
N GLU A 91 2.66 -15.76 2.96
CA GLU A 91 2.10 -16.64 4.01
C GLU A 91 3.17 -17.32 4.87
N LYS A 92 4.32 -17.68 4.28
CA LYS A 92 5.44 -18.26 5.04
C LYS A 92 6.08 -17.27 6.01
N ILE A 93 6.12 -15.96 5.66
CA ILE A 93 6.67 -14.93 6.56
C ILE A 93 5.68 -14.58 7.66
N ILE A 94 4.42 -14.37 7.28
CA ILE A 94 3.38 -14.02 8.25
C ILE A 94 2.88 -15.23 9.03
N GLU A 95 3.33 -16.44 8.66
CA GLU A 95 2.98 -17.73 9.26
C GLU A 95 1.48 -18.01 9.34
N GLY A 96 0.69 -17.28 8.53
CA GLY A 96 -0.76 -17.31 8.62
C GLY A 96 -1.45 -16.60 7.46
N LYS A 97 -2.70 -16.24 7.70
CA LYS A 97 -3.57 -15.53 6.74
C LYS A 97 -4.34 -14.43 7.44
N VAL A 98 -4.59 -13.35 6.73
CA VAL A 98 -5.47 -12.30 7.21
C VAL A 98 -6.92 -12.80 7.14
N TYR A 99 -7.68 -12.47 8.17
CA TYR A 99 -9.11 -12.72 8.24
C TYR A 99 -9.83 -11.48 8.77
N PHE A 100 -10.78 -10.98 8.03
CA PHE A 100 -11.67 -9.91 8.47
C PHE A 100 -12.98 -10.48 8.97
N ASP A 101 -13.38 -10.09 10.17
CA ASP A 101 -14.64 -10.50 10.80
C ASP A 101 -15.66 -9.36 10.64
N ASN A 102 -16.54 -9.49 9.65
CA ASN A 102 -17.56 -8.49 9.33
C ASN A 102 -18.52 -8.21 10.51
N LYS A 103 -18.76 -9.22 11.41
CA LYS A 103 -19.66 -9.03 12.57
C LYS A 103 -19.02 -8.19 13.68
N LYS A 104 -17.71 -8.28 13.81
CA LYS A 104 -16.92 -7.60 14.85
C LYS A 104 -16.21 -6.35 14.32
N ASP A 105 -16.24 -6.12 13.01
CA ASP A 105 -15.48 -5.07 12.31
C ASP A 105 -13.98 -5.08 12.67
N LYS A 106 -13.37 -6.28 12.73
CA LYS A 106 -11.98 -6.45 13.15
C LYS A 106 -11.17 -7.35 12.23
N PHE A 107 -9.90 -6.99 12.06
CA PHE A 107 -8.90 -7.85 11.41
C PHE A 107 -8.25 -8.81 12.42
N TYR A 108 -7.95 -9.99 11.94
CA TYR A 108 -7.29 -11.07 12.68
C TYR A 108 -6.22 -11.73 11.82
N MET A 109 -5.18 -12.24 12.49
CA MET A 109 -4.27 -13.22 11.92
C MET A 109 -4.75 -14.63 12.29
N LYS A 110 -4.90 -15.49 11.28
CA LYS A 110 -5.29 -16.90 11.45
C LYS A 110 -4.05 -17.77 11.28
N TYR A 111 -3.64 -18.41 12.37
CA TYR A 111 -2.54 -19.36 12.47
C TYR A 111 -3.12 -20.79 12.62
N GLY A 112 -3.27 -21.51 11.50
CA GLY A 112 -3.99 -22.80 11.52
C GLY A 112 -5.40 -22.67 12.09
N SER A 113 -5.65 -23.29 13.26
CA SER A 113 -6.93 -23.19 13.99
C SER A 113 -7.02 -22.00 14.94
N SER A 114 -5.90 -21.38 15.27
CA SER A 114 -5.84 -20.23 16.19
C SER A 114 -6.11 -18.91 15.48
N LYS A 115 -6.71 -17.97 16.21
CA LYS A 115 -7.07 -16.65 15.72
C LYS A 115 -6.57 -15.59 16.71
N VAL A 116 -5.74 -14.66 16.25
CA VAL A 116 -5.14 -13.60 17.06
C VAL A 116 -5.61 -12.24 16.52
N GLU A 117 -6.00 -11.31 17.38
CA GLU A 117 -6.35 -9.95 16.96
C GLU A 117 -5.14 -9.26 16.33
N PHE A 118 -5.38 -8.47 15.29
CA PHE A 118 -4.31 -7.87 14.48
C PHE A 118 -3.41 -6.94 15.30
N ASN A 119 -3.96 -6.24 16.30
CA ASN A 119 -3.22 -5.37 17.21
C ASN A 119 -2.20 -6.11 18.11
N LEU A 120 -2.33 -7.43 18.27
CA LEU A 120 -1.39 -8.27 19.02
C LEU A 120 -0.27 -8.84 18.15
N VAL A 121 -0.28 -8.58 16.85
CA VAL A 121 0.73 -9.03 15.89
C VAL A 121 1.79 -7.93 15.73
N ALA A 122 3.05 -8.31 15.56
CA ALA A 122 4.15 -7.37 15.32
C ALA A 122 3.87 -6.48 14.09
N GLU A 123 4.19 -5.19 14.16
CA GLU A 123 3.85 -4.21 13.13
C GLU A 123 4.40 -4.58 11.75
N GLY A 124 5.67 -4.99 11.65
CA GLY A 124 6.26 -5.40 10.39
C GLY A 124 5.55 -6.61 9.76
N ILE A 125 5.05 -7.54 10.58
CA ILE A 125 4.24 -8.68 10.10
C ILE A 125 2.87 -8.18 9.61
N ARG A 126 2.26 -7.18 10.28
CA ARG A 126 0.99 -6.59 9.84
C ARG A 126 1.12 -5.86 8.50
N LYS A 127 2.24 -5.15 8.25
CA LYS A 127 2.51 -4.54 6.94
C LYS A 127 2.60 -5.58 5.82
N ILE A 128 3.31 -6.67 6.06
CA ILE A 128 3.40 -7.78 5.09
C ILE A 128 2.03 -8.44 4.91
N ALA A 129 1.27 -8.59 5.98
CA ALA A 129 -0.07 -9.13 5.95
C ALA A 129 -1.06 -8.23 5.18
N LEU A 130 -0.91 -6.89 5.27
CA LEU A 130 -1.68 -5.95 4.46
C LEU A 130 -1.37 -6.14 2.97
N LEU A 131 -0.10 -6.22 2.57
CA LEU A 131 0.27 -6.51 1.18
C LEU A 131 -0.36 -7.82 0.70
N TRP A 132 -0.28 -8.89 1.52
CA TRP A 132 -0.93 -10.16 1.23
C TRP A 132 -2.44 -10.01 1.01
N GLN A 133 -3.12 -9.24 1.88
CA GLN A 133 -4.57 -9.01 1.80
C GLN A 133 -4.96 -8.27 0.52
N LEU A 134 -4.26 -7.20 0.16
CA LEU A 134 -4.52 -6.41 -1.05
C LEU A 134 -4.24 -7.19 -2.34
N MET A 135 -3.25 -8.07 -2.33
CA MET A 135 -3.01 -8.99 -3.45
C MET A 135 -4.09 -10.06 -3.53
N LYS A 136 -4.55 -10.56 -2.38
CA LYS A 136 -5.52 -11.66 -2.29
C LYS A 136 -6.92 -11.23 -2.69
N ASN A 137 -7.33 -10.03 -2.34
CA ASN A 137 -8.67 -9.52 -2.65
C ASN A 137 -8.78 -8.83 -4.03
N GLY A 138 -7.67 -8.73 -4.77
CA GLY A 138 -7.67 -8.17 -6.12
C GLY A 138 -7.43 -6.66 -6.18
N THR A 139 -7.28 -5.96 -5.06
CA THR A 139 -6.99 -4.51 -5.06
C THR A 139 -5.71 -4.18 -5.84
N LEU A 140 -4.68 -5.04 -5.77
CA LEU A 140 -3.45 -4.89 -6.55
C LEU A 140 -3.49 -5.80 -7.77
N GLU A 141 -4.18 -5.37 -8.82
CA GLU A 141 -4.32 -6.07 -10.10
C GLU A 141 -3.63 -5.32 -11.25
N LYS A 142 -3.57 -5.97 -12.40
CA LYS A 142 -3.05 -5.34 -13.63
C LYS A 142 -3.81 -4.06 -13.95
N GLY A 143 -3.07 -2.96 -14.11
CA GLY A 143 -3.64 -1.63 -14.39
C GLY A 143 -3.87 -0.78 -13.15
N SER A 144 -3.75 -1.32 -11.94
CA SER A 144 -3.82 -0.53 -10.71
C SER A 144 -2.51 0.21 -10.43
N VAL A 145 -2.59 1.23 -9.56
CA VAL A 145 -1.45 2.00 -9.07
C VAL A 145 -1.30 1.81 -7.57
N LEU A 146 -0.09 1.50 -7.13
CA LEU A 146 0.28 1.42 -5.72
C LEU A 146 1.22 2.57 -5.36
N PHE A 147 0.85 3.36 -4.37
CA PHE A 147 1.72 4.27 -3.66
C PHE A 147 2.02 3.68 -2.29
N TRP A 148 3.29 3.55 -1.94
CA TRP A 148 3.68 3.01 -0.62
C TRP A 148 4.75 3.87 0.02
N ASP A 149 4.40 4.43 1.17
CA ASP A 149 5.30 5.24 1.97
C ASP A 149 6.04 4.37 2.97
N GLU A 150 7.37 4.45 2.96
CA GLU A 150 8.29 3.70 3.83
C GLU A 150 7.92 2.21 4.00
N PRO A 151 7.91 1.42 2.90
CA PRO A 151 7.57 0.00 2.98
C PRO A 151 8.46 -0.79 3.96
N GLU A 152 9.69 -0.36 4.17
CA GLU A 152 10.68 -0.97 5.07
C GLU A 152 10.45 -0.67 6.56
N ALA A 153 9.72 0.39 6.89
CA ALA A 153 9.58 0.84 8.27
C ALA A 153 8.97 -0.28 9.16
N ASN A 154 9.67 -0.58 10.27
CA ASN A 154 9.31 -1.63 11.23
C ASN A 154 9.31 -3.08 10.68
N ILE A 155 9.80 -3.31 9.46
CA ILE A 155 9.99 -4.64 8.91
C ILE A 155 11.37 -5.18 9.31
N ASN A 156 11.43 -6.47 9.67
CA ASN A 156 12.72 -7.13 9.89
C ASN A 156 13.56 -7.08 8.61
N PRO A 157 14.80 -6.56 8.65
CA PRO A 157 15.66 -6.46 7.47
C PRO A 157 15.81 -7.75 6.66
N LEU A 158 15.70 -8.91 7.29
CA LEU A 158 15.71 -10.21 6.61
C LEU A 158 14.56 -10.39 5.61
N HIS A 159 13.47 -9.64 5.74
CA HIS A 159 12.31 -9.73 4.84
C HIS A 159 12.34 -8.68 3.73
N ILE A 160 13.20 -7.65 3.81
CA ILE A 160 13.32 -6.61 2.77
C ILE A 160 13.56 -7.19 1.38
N PRO A 161 14.50 -8.15 1.18
CA PRO A 161 14.73 -8.73 -0.15
C PRO A 161 13.47 -9.35 -0.76
N LEU A 162 12.64 -10.01 0.06
CA LEU A 162 11.41 -10.61 -0.41
C LEU A 162 10.35 -9.54 -0.75
N ILE A 163 10.24 -8.47 0.04
CA ILE A 163 9.33 -7.36 -0.26
C ILE A 163 9.69 -6.74 -1.61
N VAL A 164 10.99 -6.50 -1.86
CA VAL A 164 11.46 -6.01 -3.15
C VAL A 164 11.09 -6.97 -4.28
N ASP A 165 11.29 -8.29 -4.10
CA ASP A 165 10.90 -9.29 -5.09
C ASP A 165 9.39 -9.25 -5.38
N MET A 166 8.55 -9.15 -4.34
CA MET A 166 7.09 -9.05 -4.50
C MET A 166 6.67 -7.81 -5.26
N LEU A 167 7.28 -6.66 -4.96
CA LEU A 167 6.98 -5.40 -5.65
C LEU A 167 7.39 -5.44 -7.12
N LEU A 168 8.56 -5.99 -7.43
CA LEU A 168 9.02 -6.18 -8.82
C LEU A 168 8.11 -7.16 -9.58
N GLU A 169 7.64 -8.23 -8.95
CA GLU A 169 6.70 -9.16 -9.57
C GLU A 169 5.32 -8.54 -9.80
N LEU A 170 4.82 -7.72 -8.86
CA LEU A 170 3.58 -6.96 -9.06
C LEU A 170 3.72 -5.98 -10.23
N GLN A 171 4.85 -5.28 -10.32
CA GLN A 171 5.15 -4.37 -11.41
C GLN A 171 5.21 -5.12 -12.77
N GLN A 172 5.84 -6.28 -12.83
CA GLN A 172 5.85 -7.15 -14.01
C GLN A 172 4.43 -7.65 -14.35
N GLY A 173 3.58 -7.82 -13.35
CA GLY A 173 2.16 -8.13 -13.48
C GLY A 173 1.30 -6.98 -13.99
N GLY A 174 1.89 -5.79 -14.16
CA GLY A 174 1.22 -4.60 -14.71
C GLY A 174 0.64 -3.65 -13.66
N VAL A 175 1.08 -3.75 -12.40
CA VAL A 175 0.82 -2.74 -11.36
C VAL A 175 1.87 -1.64 -11.49
N GLN A 176 1.46 -0.39 -11.56
CA GLN A 176 2.39 0.74 -11.46
C GLN A 176 2.67 1.03 -9.98
N ILE A 177 3.95 1.15 -9.61
CA ILE A 177 4.34 1.28 -8.19
C ILE A 177 5.18 2.53 -7.98
N PHE A 178 4.80 3.34 -6.99
CA PHE A 178 5.54 4.47 -6.48
C PHE A 178 5.90 4.21 -5.02
N ILE A 179 7.18 4.36 -4.69
CA ILE A 179 7.69 4.15 -3.34
C ILE A 179 8.37 5.42 -2.86
N SER A 180 7.99 5.91 -1.70
CA SER A 180 8.74 6.91 -0.95
C SER A 180 9.57 6.18 0.11
N THR A 181 10.87 6.40 0.12
CA THR A 181 11.77 5.79 1.10
C THR A 181 12.98 6.67 1.35
N HIS A 182 13.51 6.62 2.56
CA HIS A 182 14.81 7.16 2.94
C HIS A 182 15.80 6.05 3.33
N ASP A 183 15.42 4.77 3.17
CA ASP A 183 16.23 3.62 3.55
C ASP A 183 17.20 3.22 2.45
N TYR A 184 18.48 3.21 2.82
CA TYR A 184 19.55 2.82 1.91
C TYR A 184 19.49 1.34 1.52
N ILE A 185 19.10 0.47 2.45
CA ILE A 185 19.09 -0.98 2.23
C ILE A 185 18.01 -1.34 1.22
N LEU A 186 16.79 -0.82 1.40
CA LEU A 186 15.70 -1.02 0.45
C LEU A 186 16.07 -0.52 -0.95
N SER A 187 16.58 0.72 -1.04
CA SER A 187 17.01 1.32 -2.31
C SER A 187 18.10 0.49 -2.99
N LYS A 188 19.06 -0.02 -2.20
CA LYS A 188 20.15 -0.85 -2.72
C LYS A 188 19.68 -2.22 -3.21
N TYR A 189 18.70 -2.83 -2.58
CA TYR A 189 18.09 -4.07 -3.08
C TYR A 189 17.36 -3.86 -4.41
N PHE A 190 16.64 -2.75 -4.58
CA PHE A 190 16.07 -2.39 -5.88
C PHE A 190 17.15 -2.23 -6.94
N ASP A 191 18.21 -1.46 -6.66
CA ASP A 191 19.34 -1.23 -7.58
C ASP A 191 19.97 -2.56 -8.04
N ILE A 192 20.31 -3.46 -7.11
CA ILE A 192 20.92 -4.76 -7.42
C ILE A 192 19.98 -5.64 -8.25
N LYS A 193 18.69 -5.71 -7.88
CA LYS A 193 17.76 -6.62 -8.54
C LYS A 193 17.26 -6.12 -9.89
N THR A 194 17.36 -4.82 -10.15
CA THR A 194 16.90 -4.20 -11.40
C THR A 194 18.01 -3.87 -12.37
N SER A 195 19.28 -3.91 -11.97
CA SER A 195 20.43 -3.76 -12.86
C SER A 195 20.38 -4.71 -14.07
N GLU A 196 19.69 -5.84 -13.93
CA GLU A 196 19.49 -6.80 -15.00
C GLU A 196 18.22 -6.53 -15.85
N LYS A 197 17.26 -5.68 -15.40
CA LYS A 197 15.92 -5.59 -15.99
C LYS A 197 15.42 -4.19 -16.35
N GLY A 198 16.13 -3.12 -15.99
CA GLY A 198 15.83 -1.74 -16.43
C GLY A 198 14.44 -1.20 -16.10
N MET A 199 13.82 -1.64 -15.01
CA MET A 199 12.39 -1.39 -14.73
C MET A 199 12.14 -0.48 -13.50
N VAL A 200 13.17 0.09 -12.90
CA VAL A 200 13.05 1.00 -11.75
C VAL A 200 13.75 2.30 -12.06
N GLU A 201 13.07 3.39 -11.78
CA GLU A 201 13.60 4.75 -11.89
C GLU A 201 13.73 5.35 -10.48
N PHE A 202 14.88 5.93 -10.19
CA PHE A 202 15.18 6.56 -8.90
C PHE A 202 15.11 8.07 -9.04
N HIS A 203 14.29 8.69 -8.20
CA HIS A 203 14.15 10.14 -8.11
C HIS A 203 14.66 10.62 -6.75
N SER A 204 15.78 11.36 -6.74
CA SER A 204 16.32 11.96 -5.52
C SER A 204 15.68 13.32 -5.27
N LEU A 205 15.11 13.50 -4.07
CA LEU A 205 14.58 14.78 -3.61
C LEU A 205 15.59 15.44 -2.68
N TYR A 206 15.95 16.69 -2.98
CA TYR A 206 16.86 17.47 -2.14
C TYR A 206 16.42 18.94 -2.16
N LYS A 207 16.69 19.59 -1.03
CA LYS A 207 16.41 21.01 -0.88
C LYS A 207 17.44 21.83 -1.63
N THR A 208 16.96 22.78 -2.43
CA THR A 208 17.83 23.78 -3.10
C THR A 208 17.83 25.08 -2.31
N ASP A 209 18.79 26.00 -2.63
CA ASP A 209 18.86 27.32 -1.99
C ASP A 209 17.62 28.20 -2.23
N ASN A 210 16.78 27.82 -3.20
CA ASN A 210 15.53 28.51 -3.54
C ASN A 210 14.26 27.78 -3.05
N GLY A 211 14.38 26.75 -2.25
CA GLY A 211 13.28 25.94 -1.70
C GLY A 211 13.18 24.54 -2.23
#